data_7df1fb48b3b3f04337ca1207a6e2fbb4
#
_entry.id   7df1fb48b3b3f04337ca1207a6e2fbb4
#
_cell.length_a   1.000
_cell.length_b   1.000
_cell.length_c   1.000
_cell.angle_alpha   90.00
_cell.angle_beta   90.00
_cell.angle_gamma   90.00
#
_symmetry.space_group_name_H-M   'P 1'
#
loop_
_entity.id
_entity.type
_entity.pdbx_description
1 polymer ?
#
loop_
_entity_poly.entity_id
_entity_poly.type
_entity_poly.pdbx_seq_one_letter_code
_entity_poly.pdbx_strand_id
1 'polypeptide(L)'
;MSRKPSGERLKAKAYTQWETGVASPSSACGPATMAALVEYWHSHRGRTFIPGIRHFDSMAAHINYIYAHHGGTPWGMSTRSFVRGLRAYIGAALPPLSNRSGLIKVSVFNDIGRYRAEIDAGRPVALKFDKWFSLRWRGRYAYDYHWVLGIGYEDEEDGSCKLVVHDNGVRHPGGGYTPGRERQISYSANKRILTMVSLNLPESPDVQ
;
A
#
# COMPACT_ATOMS: atom_id res chain seq x y z
N MET A 1 24.21 -13.92 -22.84
CA MET A 1 22.89 -14.57 -22.68
C MET A 1 21.92 -13.51 -22.18
N SER A 2 20.99 -13.03 -23.00
CA SER A 2 19.94 -12.10 -22.60
C SER A 2 19.04 -12.81 -21.58
N ARG A 3 18.89 -12.24 -20.38
CA ARG A 3 17.97 -12.76 -19.38
C ARG A 3 16.54 -12.49 -19.88
N LYS A 4 15.72 -13.53 -19.96
CA LYS A 4 14.31 -13.37 -20.30
C LYS A 4 13.67 -12.46 -19.25
N PRO A 5 12.90 -11.43 -19.64
CA PRO A 5 12.19 -10.59 -18.68
C PRO A 5 11.36 -11.48 -17.73
N SER A 6 11.52 -11.28 -16.44
CA SER A 6 10.74 -11.97 -15.42
C SER A 6 9.93 -10.96 -14.64
N GLY A 7 8.76 -11.35 -14.17
CA GLY A 7 7.90 -10.46 -13.41
C GLY A 7 6.75 -11.21 -12.78
N GLU A 8 6.19 -10.65 -11.73
CA GLU A 8 5.01 -11.16 -11.05
C GLU A 8 4.04 -10.01 -10.80
N ARG A 9 2.74 -10.31 -10.85
CA ARG A 9 1.68 -9.30 -10.69
C ARG A 9 0.47 -9.86 -9.96
N LEU A 10 0.13 -9.22 -8.85
CA LEU A 10 -1.01 -9.57 -8.02
C LEU A 10 -2.29 -8.88 -8.53
N LYS A 11 -3.41 -9.60 -8.45
CA LYS A 11 -4.74 -9.06 -8.76
C LYS A 11 -5.28 -8.32 -7.53
N ALA A 12 -4.95 -7.05 -7.38
CA ALA A 12 -5.47 -6.20 -6.32
C ALA A 12 -6.52 -5.20 -6.87
N LYS A 13 -7.48 -4.82 -6.04
CA LYS A 13 -8.43 -3.76 -6.39
C LYS A 13 -7.74 -2.39 -6.27
N ALA A 14 -7.83 -1.59 -7.34
CA ALA A 14 -7.34 -0.22 -7.28
C ALA A 14 -8.28 0.64 -6.44
N TYR A 15 -7.70 1.45 -5.55
CA TYR A 15 -8.39 2.49 -4.78
C TYR A 15 -7.94 3.84 -5.31
N THR A 16 -8.80 4.86 -5.22
CA THR A 16 -8.42 6.23 -5.53
C THR A 16 -8.74 7.15 -4.35
N GLN A 17 -7.77 7.99 -3.98
CA GLN A 17 -7.99 9.00 -2.94
C GLN A 17 -8.92 10.14 -3.40
N TRP A 18 -9.18 10.22 -4.71
CA TRP A 18 -10.01 11.25 -5.34
C TRP A 18 -11.45 10.77 -5.58
N GLU A 19 -11.85 9.63 -5.02
CA GLU A 19 -13.21 9.13 -5.09
C GLU A 19 -14.18 10.15 -4.51
N THR A 20 -15.34 10.29 -5.17
CA THR A 20 -16.43 11.16 -4.67
C THR A 20 -16.83 10.72 -3.26
N GLY A 21 -16.83 11.65 -2.32
CA GLY A 21 -17.13 11.39 -0.90
C GLY A 21 -15.90 11.17 -0.03
N VAL A 22 -14.67 11.15 -0.56
CA VAL A 22 -13.46 11.20 0.28
C VAL A 22 -13.32 12.58 0.90
N ALA A 23 -13.33 12.65 2.22
CA ALA A 23 -13.40 13.92 2.97
C ALA A 23 -12.11 14.78 2.86
N SER A 24 -10.95 14.14 2.74
CA SER A 24 -9.64 14.80 2.69
C SER A 24 -8.77 14.25 1.56
N PRO A 25 -9.19 14.40 0.30
CA PRO A 25 -8.54 13.70 -0.82
C PRO A 25 -7.07 14.08 -1.01
N SER A 26 -6.67 15.33 -0.72
CA SER A 26 -5.29 15.79 -0.88
C SER A 26 -4.28 15.15 0.08
N SER A 27 -4.75 14.55 1.18
CA SER A 27 -3.92 13.89 2.21
C SER A 27 -4.26 12.43 2.44
N ALA A 28 -5.19 11.86 1.65
CA ALA A 28 -5.72 10.51 1.83
C ALA A 28 -4.91 9.40 1.13
N CYS A 29 -3.74 9.68 0.53
CA CYS A 29 -2.94 8.64 -0.15
C CYS A 29 -2.57 7.47 0.76
N GLY A 30 -2.15 7.73 2.00
CA GLY A 30 -1.86 6.69 3.00
C GLY A 30 -3.09 5.87 3.37
N PRO A 31 -4.20 6.49 3.80
CA PRO A 31 -5.46 5.81 4.05
C PRO A 31 -6.00 5.01 2.86
N ALA A 32 -5.94 5.54 1.64
CA ALA A 32 -6.37 4.81 0.43
C ALA A 32 -5.49 3.58 0.16
N THR A 33 -4.16 3.72 0.33
CA THR A 33 -3.22 2.59 0.22
C THR A 33 -3.48 1.53 1.30
N MET A 34 -3.75 1.95 2.54
CA MET A 34 -4.09 1.02 3.62
C MET A 34 -5.42 0.30 3.35
N ALA A 35 -6.44 1.03 2.87
CA ALA A 35 -7.72 0.45 2.48
C ALA A 35 -7.56 -0.61 1.39
N ALA A 36 -6.78 -0.31 0.35
CA ALA A 36 -6.49 -1.26 -0.73
C ALA A 36 -5.72 -2.50 -0.23
N LEU A 37 -4.76 -2.31 0.69
CA LEU A 37 -3.99 -3.39 1.29
C LEU A 37 -4.88 -4.33 2.12
N VAL A 38 -5.70 -3.79 3.02
CA VAL A 38 -6.58 -4.62 3.88
C VAL A 38 -7.71 -5.27 3.07
N GLU A 39 -8.23 -4.60 2.05
CA GLU A 39 -9.18 -5.19 1.09
C GLU A 39 -8.59 -6.40 0.38
N TYR A 40 -7.33 -6.32 -0.07
CA TYR A 40 -6.65 -7.45 -0.70
C TYR A 40 -6.57 -8.66 0.26
N TRP A 41 -6.19 -8.43 1.52
CA TRP A 41 -6.15 -9.50 2.51
C TRP A 41 -7.54 -10.08 2.81
N HIS A 42 -8.57 -9.23 2.84
CA HIS A 42 -9.95 -9.65 3.01
C HIS A 42 -10.43 -10.53 1.85
N SER A 43 -10.32 -10.02 0.62
CA SER A 43 -10.98 -10.62 -0.55
C SER A 43 -10.12 -11.68 -1.26
N HIS A 44 -8.82 -11.46 -1.42
CA HIS A 44 -7.94 -12.35 -2.18
C HIS A 44 -7.22 -13.37 -1.31
N ARG A 45 -6.94 -13.02 -0.05
CA ARG A 45 -6.28 -13.94 0.89
C ARG A 45 -7.27 -14.60 1.86
N GLY A 46 -8.57 -14.39 1.67
CA GLY A 46 -9.64 -15.01 2.46
C GLY A 46 -9.62 -14.64 3.94
N ARG A 47 -8.95 -13.54 4.32
CA ARG A 47 -8.91 -13.07 5.71
C ARG A 47 -10.17 -12.27 6.06
N THR A 48 -11.32 -12.94 6.00
CA THR A 48 -12.66 -12.33 6.12
C THR A 48 -12.91 -11.67 7.48
N PHE A 49 -12.12 -11.97 8.49
CA PHE A 49 -12.16 -11.29 9.78
C PHE A 49 -11.68 -9.83 9.71
N ILE A 50 -10.83 -9.48 8.72
CA ILE A 50 -10.41 -8.09 8.50
C ILE A 50 -11.55 -7.38 7.77
N PRO A 51 -12.08 -6.24 8.27
CA PRO A 51 -13.09 -5.49 7.55
C PRO A 51 -12.58 -5.03 6.18
N GLY A 52 -13.24 -5.44 5.11
CA GLY A 52 -13.02 -4.98 3.74
C GLY A 52 -14.14 -4.04 3.30
N ILE A 53 -14.13 -3.62 2.05
CA ILE A 53 -15.09 -2.65 1.49
C ILE A 53 -16.56 -3.03 1.73
N ARG A 54 -16.88 -4.32 1.78
CA ARG A 54 -18.26 -4.81 2.03
C ARG A 54 -18.81 -4.44 3.42
N HIS A 55 -17.95 -3.99 4.35
CA HIS A 55 -18.32 -3.53 5.68
C HIS A 55 -18.54 -2.02 5.73
N PHE A 56 -18.45 -1.36 4.59
CA PHE A 56 -18.60 0.08 4.42
C PHE A 56 -19.55 0.34 3.24
N ASP A 57 -20.25 1.46 3.26
CA ASP A 57 -21.20 1.81 2.20
C ASP A 57 -20.52 2.07 0.84
N SER A 58 -19.23 2.44 0.86
CA SER A 58 -18.48 2.75 -0.34
C SER A 58 -16.97 2.67 -0.10
N MET A 59 -16.20 2.73 -1.19
CA MET A 59 -14.74 2.90 -1.13
C MET A 59 -14.35 4.18 -0.39
N ALA A 60 -15.06 5.27 -0.63
CA ALA A 60 -14.84 6.54 0.05
C ALA A 60 -15.08 6.42 1.57
N ALA A 61 -16.16 5.75 1.99
CA ALA A 61 -16.45 5.51 3.40
C ALA A 61 -15.33 4.68 4.07
N HIS A 62 -14.81 3.65 3.39
CA HIS A 62 -13.70 2.86 3.90
C HIS A 62 -12.42 3.70 4.06
N ILE A 63 -12.08 4.54 3.07
CA ILE A 63 -10.93 5.45 3.14
C ILE A 63 -11.10 6.45 4.29
N ASN A 64 -12.28 7.05 4.41
CA ASN A 64 -12.59 8.04 5.45
C ASN A 64 -12.51 7.43 6.86
N TYR A 65 -12.99 6.20 7.04
CA TYR A 65 -12.86 5.49 8.30
C TYR A 65 -11.39 5.29 8.70
N ILE A 66 -10.56 4.82 7.76
CA ILE A 66 -9.12 4.64 8.02
C ILE A 66 -8.46 6.01 8.28
N TYR A 67 -8.84 7.04 7.54
CA TYR A 67 -8.32 8.39 7.73
C TYR A 67 -8.60 8.90 9.15
N ALA A 68 -9.83 8.77 9.61
CA ALA A 68 -10.27 9.29 10.91
C ALA A 68 -9.71 8.50 12.11
N HIS A 69 -9.59 7.16 11.98
CA HIS A 69 -9.32 6.30 13.13
C HIS A 69 -7.94 5.65 13.14
N HIS A 70 -7.23 5.65 11.99
CA HIS A 70 -6.00 4.88 11.81
C HIS A 70 -4.81 5.71 11.31
N GLY A 71 -4.79 7.01 11.63
CA GLY A 71 -3.59 7.84 11.52
C GLY A 71 -3.49 8.75 10.30
N GLY A 72 -4.63 9.05 9.63
CA GLY A 72 -4.71 10.12 8.64
C GLY A 72 -4.51 11.49 9.31
N THR A 73 -3.79 12.38 8.62
CA THR A 73 -3.62 13.77 9.05
C THR A 73 -3.67 14.70 7.83
N PRO A 74 -3.96 16.00 8.00
CA PRO A 74 -3.93 16.97 6.90
C PRO A 74 -2.56 17.05 6.17
N TRP A 75 -1.49 16.64 6.86
CA TRP A 75 -0.12 16.60 6.32
C TRP A 75 0.25 15.27 5.67
N GLY A 76 -0.72 14.37 5.52
CA GLY A 76 -0.52 13.01 5.04
C GLY A 76 -0.25 12.01 6.18
N MET A 77 0.29 10.86 5.87
CA MET A 77 0.50 9.77 6.82
C MET A 77 1.99 9.37 6.89
N SER A 78 2.61 9.49 8.06
CA SER A 78 3.98 9.03 8.28
C SER A 78 4.06 7.49 8.24
N THR A 79 5.25 6.93 7.98
CA THR A 79 5.48 5.47 8.06
C THR A 79 5.11 4.91 9.43
N ARG A 80 5.46 5.62 10.51
CA ARG A 80 5.12 5.21 11.88
C ARG A 80 3.61 5.19 12.11
N SER A 81 2.89 6.21 11.63
CA SER A 81 1.42 6.28 11.73
C SER A 81 0.76 5.18 10.91
N PHE A 82 1.25 4.92 9.69
CA PHE A 82 0.77 3.83 8.84
C PHE A 82 0.90 2.47 9.54
N VAL A 83 2.10 2.13 10.05
CA VAL A 83 2.35 0.86 10.74
C VAL A 83 1.48 0.70 11.98
N ARG A 84 1.36 1.77 12.80
CA ARG A 84 0.51 1.76 13.99
C ARG A 84 -0.96 1.63 13.63
N GLY A 85 -1.43 2.39 12.64
CA GLY A 85 -2.81 2.35 12.17
C GLY A 85 -3.19 0.99 11.58
N LEU A 86 -2.32 0.41 10.77
CA LEU A 86 -2.51 -0.92 10.18
C LEU A 86 -2.62 -2.01 11.26
N ARG A 87 -1.73 -1.99 12.25
CA ARG A 87 -1.79 -2.93 13.39
C ARG A 87 -3.07 -2.75 14.20
N ALA A 88 -3.47 -1.52 14.46
CA ALA A 88 -4.69 -1.22 15.20
C ALA A 88 -5.95 -1.66 14.43
N TYR A 89 -6.00 -1.41 13.13
CA TYR A 89 -7.10 -1.83 12.26
C TYR A 89 -7.31 -3.34 12.27
N ILE A 90 -6.21 -4.10 12.09
CA ILE A 90 -6.27 -5.56 12.09
C ILE A 90 -6.50 -6.10 13.51
N GLY A 91 -5.85 -5.50 14.50
CA GLY A 91 -5.98 -5.91 15.91
C GLY A 91 -7.40 -5.77 16.46
N ALA A 92 -8.13 -4.72 16.05
CA ALA A 92 -9.53 -4.52 16.43
C ALA A 92 -10.48 -5.59 15.86
N ALA A 93 -10.07 -6.24 14.77
CA ALA A 93 -10.85 -7.29 14.12
C ALA A 93 -10.56 -8.70 14.66
N LEU A 94 -9.53 -8.85 15.50
CA LEU A 94 -9.16 -10.14 16.10
C LEU A 94 -9.96 -10.38 17.40
N PRO A 95 -10.39 -11.62 17.67
CA PRO A 95 -11.04 -11.96 18.93
C PRO A 95 -10.12 -11.68 20.14
N PRO A 96 -10.69 -11.24 21.29
CA PRO A 96 -9.92 -10.83 22.47
C PRO A 96 -9.07 -11.94 23.11
N LEU A 97 -9.37 -13.21 22.85
CA LEU A 97 -8.88 -14.39 23.58
C LEU A 97 -7.55 -14.96 23.08
N SER A 98 -6.85 -14.33 22.20
CA SER A 98 -5.60 -14.88 21.73
C SER A 98 -4.46 -13.89 21.88
N ASN A 99 -3.38 -14.34 22.46
CA ASN A 99 -2.05 -13.72 22.46
C ASN A 99 -1.50 -13.60 21.01
N ARG A 100 -2.39 -13.13 20.09
CA ARG A 100 -2.20 -13.06 18.63
C ARG A 100 -1.54 -11.76 18.18
N SER A 101 -1.20 -10.84 19.08
CA SER A 101 -0.43 -9.64 18.72
C SER A 101 0.91 -9.98 18.07
N GLY A 102 1.50 -11.14 18.40
CA GLY A 102 2.70 -11.69 17.74
C GLY A 102 2.45 -12.22 16.31
N LEU A 103 1.20 -12.43 15.92
CA LEU A 103 0.84 -12.99 14.61
C LEU A 103 0.72 -11.92 13.51
N ILE A 104 0.51 -10.64 13.87
CA ILE A 104 0.46 -9.54 12.91
C ILE A 104 1.88 -9.04 12.66
N LYS A 105 2.51 -9.54 11.62
CA LYS A 105 3.87 -9.15 11.24
C LYS A 105 3.83 -7.98 10.26
N VAL A 106 4.03 -6.77 10.75
CA VAL A 106 4.24 -5.58 9.91
C VAL A 106 5.72 -5.25 9.91
N SER A 107 6.33 -5.22 8.74
CA SER A 107 7.75 -4.97 8.57
C SER A 107 8.01 -3.76 7.69
N VAL A 108 9.00 -2.95 8.07
CA VAL A 108 9.45 -1.77 7.31
C VAL A 108 10.83 -2.05 6.76
N PHE A 109 11.04 -1.82 5.48
CA PHE A 109 12.30 -2.09 4.80
C PHE A 109 12.46 -1.20 3.54
N ASN A 110 13.63 -1.30 2.88
CA ASN A 110 13.88 -0.74 1.56
C ASN A 110 14.87 -1.67 0.83
N ASP A 111 14.39 -2.84 0.46
CA ASP A 111 15.17 -3.88 -0.21
C ASP A 111 14.35 -4.53 -1.32
N ILE A 112 14.90 -4.54 -2.55
CA ILE A 112 14.19 -5.06 -3.72
C ILE A 112 14.05 -6.59 -3.69
N GLY A 113 15.02 -7.30 -3.15
CA GLY A 113 14.95 -8.76 -3.02
C GLY A 113 13.82 -9.16 -2.08
N ARG A 114 13.71 -8.47 -0.96
CA ARG A 114 12.60 -8.66 -0.02
C ARG A 114 11.25 -8.25 -0.62
N TYR A 115 11.19 -7.15 -1.37
CA TYR A 115 9.98 -6.75 -2.08
C TYR A 115 9.49 -7.85 -3.01
N ARG A 116 10.39 -8.40 -3.85
CA ARG A 116 10.08 -9.53 -4.74
C ARG A 116 9.54 -10.72 -3.96
N ALA A 117 10.23 -11.12 -2.90
CA ALA A 117 9.80 -12.24 -2.05
C ALA A 117 8.41 -12.06 -1.45
N GLU A 118 8.02 -10.81 -1.10
CA GLU A 118 6.65 -10.52 -0.66
C GLU A 118 5.64 -10.68 -1.81
N ILE A 119 5.95 -10.15 -2.99
CA ILE A 119 5.08 -10.25 -4.17
C ILE A 119 4.94 -11.72 -4.61
N ASP A 120 6.05 -12.48 -4.70
CA ASP A 120 6.06 -13.89 -5.08
C ASP A 120 5.26 -14.76 -4.10
N ALA A 121 5.21 -14.36 -2.84
CA ALA A 121 4.37 -14.99 -1.81
C ALA A 121 2.90 -14.50 -1.84
N GLY A 122 2.51 -13.73 -2.85
CA GLY A 122 1.14 -13.22 -3.01
C GLY A 122 0.78 -12.14 -1.99
N ARG A 123 1.74 -11.34 -1.51
CA ARG A 123 1.53 -10.28 -0.52
C ARG A 123 1.89 -8.91 -1.10
N PRO A 124 0.91 -8.02 -1.33
CA PRO A 124 1.17 -6.66 -1.77
C PRO A 124 1.87 -5.86 -0.67
N VAL A 125 2.63 -4.84 -1.09
CA VAL A 125 3.48 -4.04 -0.22
C VAL A 125 3.08 -2.56 -0.34
N ALA A 126 2.80 -1.89 0.77
CA ALA A 126 2.59 -0.45 0.73
C ALA A 126 3.94 0.27 0.54
N LEU A 127 3.97 1.19 -0.41
CA LEU A 127 5.17 1.93 -0.81
C LEU A 127 4.98 3.42 -0.50
N LYS A 128 5.88 4.00 0.29
CA LYS A 128 5.96 5.42 0.56
C LYS A 128 7.12 6.04 -0.17
N PHE A 129 6.86 7.05 -0.97
CA PHE A 129 7.85 7.94 -1.55
C PHE A 129 7.88 9.22 -0.73
N ASP A 130 9.07 9.67 -0.30
CA ASP A 130 9.19 10.84 0.56
C ASP A 130 10.56 11.52 0.40
N LYS A 131 10.66 12.44 -0.55
CA LYS A 131 11.90 13.17 -0.78
C LYS A 131 12.22 14.17 0.33
N TRP A 132 11.17 14.65 1.04
CA TRP A 132 11.31 15.69 2.05
C TRP A 132 11.98 15.16 3.31
N PHE A 133 11.49 14.07 3.86
CA PHE A 133 12.10 13.41 5.02
C PHE A 133 13.44 12.75 4.69
N SER A 134 13.62 12.33 3.44
CA SER A 134 14.89 11.76 2.97
C SER A 134 15.94 12.83 2.68
N LEU A 135 15.61 14.13 2.85
CA LEU A 135 16.46 15.27 2.56
C LEU A 135 17.05 15.24 1.12
N ARG A 136 16.27 14.75 0.16
CA ARG A 136 16.65 14.57 -1.24
C ARG A 136 15.95 15.61 -2.14
N TRP A 137 16.28 16.87 -1.95
CA TRP A 137 15.67 17.99 -2.66
C TRP A 137 15.91 17.97 -4.18
N ARG A 138 16.98 17.33 -4.64
CA ARG A 138 17.36 17.20 -6.04
C ARG A 138 17.23 15.76 -6.52
N GLY A 139 16.62 15.57 -7.69
CA GLY A 139 16.40 14.27 -8.33
C GLY A 139 15.08 14.23 -9.09
N ARG A 140 15.00 13.34 -10.08
CA ARG A 140 13.74 13.05 -10.80
C ARG A 140 13.13 11.80 -10.19
N TYR A 141 12.21 12.00 -9.25
CA TYR A 141 11.48 10.93 -8.58
C TYR A 141 10.08 10.77 -9.18
N ALA A 142 9.49 9.59 -9.04
CA ALA A 142 8.13 9.34 -9.48
C ALA A 142 7.10 10.19 -8.72
N TYR A 143 7.40 10.46 -7.43
CA TYR A 143 6.60 11.30 -6.54
C TYR A 143 7.51 12.07 -5.59
N ASP A 144 7.07 13.25 -5.17
CA ASP A 144 7.70 14.01 -4.11
C ASP A 144 7.33 13.48 -2.72
N TYR A 145 6.05 13.23 -2.52
CA TYR A 145 5.48 12.58 -1.35
C TYR A 145 4.21 11.83 -1.79
N HIS A 146 4.20 10.51 -1.63
CA HIS A 146 3.02 9.72 -1.98
C HIS A 146 3.07 8.32 -1.38
N TRP A 147 1.87 7.77 -1.11
CA TRP A 147 1.68 6.37 -0.81
C TRP A 147 1.00 5.69 -1.97
N VAL A 148 1.44 4.48 -2.33
CA VAL A 148 0.85 3.63 -3.37
C VAL A 148 0.93 2.17 -2.95
N LEU A 149 0.11 1.30 -3.54
CA LEU A 149 0.16 -0.13 -3.31
C LEU A 149 1.04 -0.81 -4.36
N GLY A 150 2.17 -1.39 -3.94
CA GLY A 150 3.00 -2.26 -4.77
C GLY A 150 2.33 -3.62 -4.94
N ILE A 151 2.09 -4.00 -6.19
CA ILE A 151 1.35 -5.20 -6.58
C ILE A 151 2.16 -6.13 -7.47
N GLY A 152 3.37 -5.75 -7.86
CA GLY A 152 4.18 -6.55 -8.75
C GLY A 152 5.54 -5.93 -9.04
N TYR A 153 6.31 -6.63 -9.85
CA TYR A 153 7.58 -6.15 -10.39
C TYR A 153 7.81 -6.68 -11.80
N GLU A 154 8.64 -6.00 -12.55
CA GLU A 154 9.14 -6.41 -13.87
C GLU A 154 10.65 -6.19 -13.91
N ASP A 155 11.38 -7.23 -14.28
CA ASP A 155 12.82 -7.16 -14.52
C ASP A 155 13.07 -6.84 -15.99
N GLU A 156 13.89 -5.84 -16.24
CA GLU A 156 14.29 -5.43 -17.58
C GLU A 156 15.54 -6.19 -18.05
N GLU A 157 15.79 -6.20 -19.35
CA GLU A 157 16.94 -6.88 -19.95
C GLU A 157 18.28 -6.33 -19.46
N ASP A 158 18.33 -5.05 -19.09
CA ASP A 158 19.51 -4.37 -18.55
C ASP A 158 19.77 -4.69 -17.05
N GLY A 159 18.95 -5.55 -16.44
CA GLY A 159 19.01 -5.92 -15.03
C GLY A 159 18.38 -4.90 -14.09
N SER A 160 17.78 -3.84 -14.61
CA SER A 160 16.98 -2.92 -13.79
C SER A 160 15.64 -3.56 -13.42
N CYS A 161 15.00 -3.01 -12.38
CA CYS A 161 13.70 -3.48 -11.91
C CYS A 161 12.71 -2.33 -11.84
N LYS A 162 11.54 -2.56 -12.39
CA LYS A 162 10.37 -1.72 -12.24
C LYS A 162 9.42 -2.29 -11.18
N LEU A 163 8.96 -1.44 -10.30
CA LEU A 163 7.88 -1.74 -9.36
C LEU A 163 6.56 -1.50 -10.10
N VAL A 164 5.67 -2.48 -10.07
CA VAL A 164 4.30 -2.33 -10.57
C VAL A 164 3.42 -1.93 -9.38
N VAL A 165 2.75 -0.80 -9.51
CA VAL A 165 1.99 -0.21 -8.40
C VAL A 165 0.58 0.18 -8.83
N HIS A 166 -0.37 0.12 -7.89
CA HIS A 166 -1.63 0.86 -7.98
C HIS A 166 -1.43 2.25 -7.37
N ASP A 167 -1.42 3.26 -8.23
CA ASP A 167 -1.41 4.66 -7.86
C ASP A 167 -2.82 5.09 -7.41
N ASN A 168 -2.90 5.91 -6.38
CA ASN A 168 -4.17 6.37 -5.81
C ASN A 168 -4.82 7.53 -6.59
N GLY A 169 -4.29 7.86 -7.77
CA GLY A 169 -4.79 8.93 -8.63
C GLY A 169 -4.08 10.27 -8.43
N VAL A 170 -4.31 11.18 -9.34
CA VAL A 170 -3.66 12.49 -9.42
C VAL A 170 -4.70 13.58 -9.66
N ARG A 171 -4.62 14.69 -8.91
CA ARG A 171 -5.40 15.89 -9.17
C ARG A 171 -4.74 16.72 -10.25
N HIS A 172 -5.54 17.31 -11.14
CA HIS A 172 -5.07 18.21 -12.18
C HIS A 172 -5.12 19.68 -11.73
N PRO A 173 -4.16 20.52 -12.17
CA PRO A 173 -4.15 21.95 -11.83
C PRO A 173 -5.41 22.72 -12.26
N GLY A 174 -6.04 22.30 -13.37
CA GLY A 174 -7.28 22.88 -13.90
C GLY A 174 -8.57 22.37 -13.27
N GLY A 175 -8.48 21.59 -12.20
CA GLY A 175 -9.61 20.89 -11.58
C GLY A 175 -9.79 19.48 -12.18
N GLY A 176 -10.63 18.67 -11.53
CA GLY A 176 -10.77 17.26 -11.86
C GLY A 176 -9.60 16.40 -11.38
N TYR A 177 -9.69 15.10 -11.64
CA TYR A 177 -8.66 14.13 -11.24
C TYR A 177 -8.60 12.95 -12.22
N THR A 178 -7.45 12.27 -12.25
CA THR A 178 -7.33 10.94 -12.84
C THR A 178 -7.49 9.91 -11.73
N PRO A 179 -8.40 8.94 -11.88
CA PRO A 179 -8.54 7.83 -10.93
C PRO A 179 -7.24 7.07 -10.73
N GLY A 180 -7.19 6.30 -9.63
CA GLY A 180 -6.12 5.36 -9.39
C GLY A 180 -5.95 4.37 -10.54
N ARG A 181 -4.70 4.15 -10.95
CA ARG A 181 -4.35 3.25 -12.04
C ARG A 181 -3.06 2.52 -11.78
N GLU A 182 -2.84 1.46 -12.53
CA GLU A 182 -1.56 0.77 -12.54
C GLU A 182 -0.47 1.64 -13.20
N ARG A 183 0.71 1.65 -12.58
CA ARG A 183 1.91 2.32 -13.08
C ARG A 183 3.14 1.47 -12.86
N GLN A 184 4.15 1.68 -13.70
CA GLN A 184 5.49 1.13 -13.54
C GLN A 184 6.44 2.23 -13.08
N ILE A 185 7.23 1.94 -12.06
CA ILE A 185 8.13 2.90 -11.41
C ILE A 185 9.52 2.29 -11.27
N SER A 186 10.56 2.93 -11.79
CA SER A 186 11.94 2.48 -11.63
C SER A 186 12.34 2.43 -10.16
N TYR A 187 12.72 1.24 -9.68
CA TYR A 187 13.23 1.10 -8.31
C TYR A 187 14.54 1.86 -8.11
N SER A 188 15.49 1.73 -9.02
CA SER A 188 16.81 2.34 -8.90
C SER A 188 16.76 3.87 -8.81
N ALA A 189 15.86 4.51 -9.58
CA ALA A 189 15.66 5.95 -9.56
C ALA A 189 15.04 6.44 -8.24
N ASN A 190 14.23 5.61 -7.57
CA ASN A 190 13.43 6.00 -6.41
C ASN A 190 13.92 5.43 -5.07
N LYS A 191 14.82 4.45 -5.06
CA LYS A 191 15.25 3.72 -3.85
C LYS A 191 15.67 4.62 -2.68
N ARG A 192 16.21 5.80 -2.96
CA ARG A 192 16.71 6.72 -1.93
C ARG A 192 15.62 7.45 -1.14
N ILE A 193 14.41 7.48 -1.69
CA ILE A 193 13.24 8.14 -1.07
C ILE A 193 12.12 7.16 -0.75
N LEU A 194 12.34 5.87 -1.01
CA LEU A 194 11.35 4.83 -0.90
C LEU A 194 11.42 4.16 0.47
N THR A 195 10.25 3.93 1.07
CA THR A 195 10.06 3.08 2.24
C THR A 195 8.97 2.07 1.90
N MET A 196 9.19 0.81 2.23
CA MET A 196 8.29 -0.31 1.96
C MET A 196 7.71 -0.84 3.26
N VAL A 197 6.42 -1.14 3.28
CA VAL A 197 5.72 -1.72 4.44
C VAL A 197 4.98 -2.97 3.99
N SER A 198 5.41 -4.13 4.48
CA SER A 198 4.71 -5.39 4.24
C SER A 198 3.88 -5.80 5.45
N LEU A 199 2.78 -6.48 5.16
CA LEU A 199 1.91 -7.15 6.11
C LEU A 199 2.00 -8.65 5.87
N ASN A 200 2.25 -9.41 6.93
CA ASN A 200 2.12 -10.86 6.91
C ASN A 200 1.21 -11.29 8.06
N LEU A 201 0.18 -12.03 7.70
CA LEU A 201 -0.80 -12.61 8.62
C LEU A 201 -0.67 -14.12 8.57
N PRO A 202 -0.86 -14.83 9.69
CA PRO A 202 -0.85 -16.28 9.70
C PRO A 202 -1.94 -16.81 8.77
N GLU A 203 -1.73 -18.00 8.28
CA GLU A 203 -2.83 -18.77 7.71
C GLU A 203 -3.90 -18.91 8.78
N SER A 204 -5.18 -18.77 8.39
CA SER A 204 -6.27 -18.86 9.38
C SER A 204 -6.05 -20.11 10.22
N PRO A 205 -6.10 -20.04 11.54
CA PRO A 205 -6.31 -21.25 12.30
C PRO A 205 -7.66 -21.79 11.81
N ASP A 206 -7.65 -23.02 11.34
CA ASP A 206 -8.86 -23.74 11.01
C ASP A 206 -9.85 -23.52 12.15
N VAL A 207 -11.00 -22.96 11.82
CA VAL A 207 -12.16 -22.97 12.71
C VAL A 207 -12.60 -24.42 12.69
N GLN A 208 -12.02 -25.20 13.60
CA GLN A 208 -12.59 -26.49 14.03
C GLN A 208 -13.73 -26.22 14.99
#